data_03bf5a1f24571b3f2360739c881a1c77
#
_entry.id   03bf5a1f24571b3f2360739c881a1c77
#
_cell.length_a   1.000
_cell.length_b   1.000
_cell.length_c   1.000
_cell.angle_alpha   90.00
_cell.angle_beta   90.00
_cell.angle_gamma   90.00
#
_symmetry.space_group_name_H-M   'P 1'
#
loop_
_entity.id
_entity.type
_entity.pdbx_description
1 polymer ?
#
loop_
_entity_poly.entity_id
_entity_poly.type
_entity_poly.pdbx_seq_one_letter_code
_entity_poly.pdbx_strand_id
1 'polypeptide(L)'
;MYIHESKNWPNFRWDDTRVSLLVEDICRKQGILVGRLSSLGFDSKLKAMVENLTHDVVYSSEIEGIRLNMDEVRSSIARRVGLDTVKYTAPSHYVNSVVSVMFEAIENYDQPLTKDKLCAWQSAFFPTGFSDGSHIQVGQYRTHEEHIVSGLLGREKIHYIAPSPEKVEEEMKNFLQWFNAEHTESSVICSAIAHLWFVSIHPFEDGNGRLTRIISDMLLAKGERSEFRFYNVSSQINQDKKHYYDILERTQRGDCDITEWIVWYLNAVMSALEESNTTINSILNKSLFWQRVSSTPLSERQVNMLNMFLDGYEAKITSKTWSSLAKCSKDTAIRDIQDLVAKNILCEDIPGAKRPSYSIVYDTEDITQYFSDISLECNEGTYQLKCLYRGKQQVQETILPLDAERYNKGELTLKNLFGKYCTHIYKLKS
;
A
#
# COMPACT_ATOMS: atom_id res chain seq x y z
N MET A 1 -23.20 -26.58 -3.87
CA MET A 1 -22.98 -26.05 -5.23
C MET A 1 -21.93 -24.97 -5.12
N TYR A 2 -20.90 -25.05 -5.91
CA TYR A 2 -19.87 -24.02 -5.99
C TYR A 2 -20.11 -23.12 -7.19
N ILE A 3 -19.54 -21.93 -7.20
CA ILE A 3 -19.77 -20.91 -8.23
C ILE A 3 -19.48 -21.41 -9.65
N HIS A 4 -18.43 -22.22 -9.83
CA HIS A 4 -18.07 -22.81 -11.12
C HIS A 4 -19.03 -23.91 -11.59
N GLU A 5 -19.93 -24.41 -10.74
CA GLU A 5 -21.00 -25.36 -11.09
C GLU A 5 -22.27 -24.62 -11.54
N SER A 6 -22.31 -23.30 -11.39
CA SER A 6 -23.45 -22.48 -11.84
C SER A 6 -23.56 -22.49 -13.36
N LYS A 7 -24.78 -22.53 -13.86
CA LYS A 7 -25.05 -22.40 -15.31
C LYS A 7 -24.63 -21.04 -15.89
N ASN A 8 -24.46 -20.04 -15.01
CA ASN A 8 -24.06 -18.70 -15.37
C ASN A 8 -22.54 -18.50 -15.37
N TRP A 9 -21.78 -19.46 -14.87
CA TRP A 9 -20.31 -19.37 -14.83
C TRP A 9 -19.71 -19.33 -16.25
N PRO A 10 -18.77 -18.41 -16.53
CA PRO A 10 -18.20 -17.36 -15.69
C PRO A 10 -18.84 -15.96 -15.92
N ASN A 11 -20.13 -15.92 -16.28
CA ASN A 11 -20.85 -14.65 -16.51
C ASN A 11 -21.24 -14.05 -15.16
N PHE A 12 -20.33 -13.27 -14.60
CA PHE A 12 -20.53 -12.59 -13.32
C PHE A 12 -21.50 -11.41 -13.47
N ARG A 13 -22.28 -11.17 -12.43
CA ARG A 13 -23.16 -10.00 -12.31
C ARG A 13 -22.96 -9.35 -10.93
N TRP A 14 -23.28 -8.08 -10.85
CA TRP A 14 -23.26 -7.30 -9.63
C TRP A 14 -24.27 -6.15 -9.68
N ASP A 15 -24.51 -5.55 -8.53
CA ASP A 15 -25.37 -4.37 -8.39
C ASP A 15 -24.54 -3.09 -8.69
N ASP A 16 -24.70 -2.53 -9.88
CA ASP A 16 -24.00 -1.33 -10.32
C ASP A 16 -24.28 -0.12 -9.42
N THR A 17 -25.45 -0.05 -8.77
CA THR A 17 -25.79 1.08 -7.91
C THR A 17 -24.92 1.12 -6.64
N ARG A 18 -24.49 -0.03 -6.17
CA ARG A 18 -23.61 -0.18 -5.00
C ARG A 18 -22.12 -0.01 -5.33
N VAL A 19 -21.75 -0.22 -6.58
CA VAL A 19 -20.36 -0.30 -7.03
C VAL A 19 -19.88 1.01 -7.65
N SER A 20 -20.74 1.69 -8.44
CA SER A 20 -20.35 2.86 -9.24
C SER A 20 -19.76 4.01 -8.44
N LEU A 21 -20.33 4.36 -7.29
CA LEU A 21 -19.82 5.44 -6.44
C LEU A 21 -18.43 5.10 -5.86
N LEU A 22 -18.20 3.84 -5.47
CA LEU A 22 -16.89 3.39 -5.00
C LEU A 22 -15.84 3.47 -6.10
N VAL A 23 -16.20 3.05 -7.32
CA VAL A 23 -15.30 3.14 -8.49
C VAL A 23 -14.94 4.59 -8.79
N GLU A 24 -15.92 5.51 -8.80
CA GLU A 24 -15.69 6.93 -9.03
C GLU A 24 -14.71 7.52 -7.99
N ASP A 25 -14.94 7.22 -6.72
CA ASP A 25 -14.06 7.67 -5.63
C ASP A 25 -12.64 7.10 -5.74
N ILE A 26 -12.50 5.82 -6.09
CA ILE A 26 -11.21 5.18 -6.32
C ILE A 26 -10.48 5.86 -7.47
N CYS A 27 -11.13 6.01 -8.63
CA CYS A 27 -10.52 6.65 -9.80
C CYS A 27 -10.07 8.09 -9.49
N ARG A 28 -10.88 8.83 -8.76
CA ARG A 28 -10.53 10.19 -8.30
C ARG A 28 -9.29 10.17 -7.39
N LYS A 29 -9.21 9.24 -6.42
CA LYS A 29 -8.07 9.12 -5.50
C LYS A 29 -6.81 8.63 -6.23
N GLN A 30 -6.94 7.70 -7.18
CA GLN A 30 -5.82 7.29 -8.05
C GLN A 30 -5.26 8.48 -8.84
N GLY A 31 -6.12 9.29 -9.45
CA GLY A 31 -5.70 10.49 -10.18
C GLY A 31 -4.97 11.50 -9.29
N ILE A 32 -5.46 11.73 -8.06
CA ILE A 32 -4.79 12.59 -7.08
C ILE A 32 -3.42 12.03 -6.70
N LEU A 33 -3.33 10.72 -6.44
CA LEU A 33 -2.09 10.05 -6.08
C LEU A 33 -1.04 10.17 -7.19
N VAL A 34 -1.40 9.89 -8.44
CA VAL A 34 -0.53 10.05 -9.61
C VAL A 34 -0.07 11.50 -9.77
N GLY A 35 -0.97 12.46 -9.60
CA GLY A 35 -0.64 13.88 -9.65
C GLY A 35 0.37 14.30 -8.57
N ARG A 36 0.24 13.79 -7.35
CA ARG A 36 1.18 14.03 -6.25
C ARG A 36 2.54 13.40 -6.52
N LEU A 37 2.57 12.18 -7.03
CA LEU A 37 3.80 11.49 -7.39
C LEU A 37 4.58 12.17 -8.49
N SER A 38 3.90 12.77 -9.47
CA SER A 38 4.56 13.53 -10.54
C SER A 38 5.28 14.78 -10.02
N SER A 39 4.93 15.25 -8.82
CA SER A 39 5.59 16.39 -8.16
C SER A 39 6.78 15.99 -7.28
N LEU A 40 7.01 14.69 -7.03
CA LEU A 40 8.19 14.20 -6.32
C LEU A 40 9.42 14.26 -7.22
N GLY A 41 10.57 14.63 -6.63
CA GLY A 41 11.86 14.43 -7.28
C GLY A 41 12.14 12.94 -7.51
N PHE A 42 13.00 12.64 -8.48
CA PHE A 42 13.31 11.27 -8.93
C PHE A 42 13.68 10.32 -7.78
N ASP A 43 14.63 10.73 -6.91
CA ASP A 43 15.08 9.89 -5.78
C ASP A 43 13.99 9.61 -4.76
N SER A 44 13.12 10.59 -4.48
CA SER A 44 12.01 10.42 -3.53
C SER A 44 10.95 9.48 -4.10
N LYS A 45 10.70 9.56 -5.41
CA LYS A 45 9.80 8.65 -6.11
C LYS A 45 10.31 7.22 -6.08
N LEU A 46 11.61 7.01 -6.36
CA LEU A 46 12.24 5.68 -6.29
C LEU A 46 12.18 5.10 -4.87
N LYS A 47 12.45 5.90 -3.84
CA LYS A 47 12.34 5.45 -2.44
C LYS A 47 10.92 5.02 -2.09
N ALA A 48 9.91 5.84 -2.45
CA ALA A 48 8.51 5.50 -2.22
C ALA A 48 8.11 4.19 -2.93
N MET A 49 8.58 4.01 -4.17
CA MET A 49 8.35 2.80 -4.96
C MET A 49 8.99 1.58 -4.30
N VAL A 50 10.26 1.66 -3.89
CA VAL A 50 10.97 0.55 -3.23
C VAL A 50 10.24 0.12 -1.96
N GLU A 51 9.80 1.06 -1.13
CA GLU A 51 9.04 0.74 0.09
C GLU A 51 7.69 0.08 -0.23
N ASN A 52 6.92 0.63 -1.16
CA ASN A 52 5.62 0.07 -1.53
C ASN A 52 5.74 -1.36 -2.09
N LEU A 53 6.67 -1.58 -3.03
CA LEU A 53 6.91 -2.90 -3.62
C LEU A 53 7.47 -3.89 -2.60
N THR A 54 8.31 -3.43 -1.65
CA THR A 54 8.81 -4.26 -0.55
C THR A 54 7.65 -4.80 0.28
N HIS A 55 6.74 -3.93 0.68
CA HIS A 55 5.56 -4.32 1.44
C HIS A 55 4.66 -5.27 0.65
N ASP A 56 4.48 -5.05 -0.65
CA ASP A 56 3.64 -5.89 -1.49
C ASP A 56 4.16 -7.32 -1.56
N VAL A 57 5.45 -7.51 -1.86
CA VAL A 57 6.11 -8.82 -1.88
C VAL A 57 6.01 -9.53 -0.54
N VAL A 58 6.29 -8.80 0.55
CA VAL A 58 6.30 -9.37 1.91
C VAL A 58 4.89 -9.77 2.32
N TYR A 59 3.90 -8.87 2.22
CA TYR A 59 2.53 -9.16 2.65
C TYR A 59 1.84 -10.17 1.76
N SER A 60 2.06 -10.14 0.44
CA SER A 60 1.56 -11.18 -0.46
C SER A 60 2.07 -12.57 -0.08
N SER A 61 3.32 -12.67 0.35
CA SER A 61 3.90 -13.94 0.84
C SER A 61 3.36 -14.33 2.23
N GLU A 62 3.16 -13.35 3.12
CA GLU A 62 2.68 -13.57 4.49
C GLU A 62 1.20 -14.03 4.52
N ILE A 63 0.38 -13.61 3.55
CA ILE A 63 -0.98 -14.14 3.37
C ILE A 63 -0.96 -15.66 3.22
N GLU A 64 0.05 -16.20 2.53
CA GLU A 64 0.25 -17.65 2.35
C GLU A 64 1.09 -18.30 3.47
N GLY A 65 1.36 -17.58 4.56
CA GLY A 65 2.14 -18.09 5.69
C GLY A 65 3.66 -18.07 5.50
N ILE A 66 4.15 -17.54 4.38
CA ILE A 66 5.58 -17.48 4.05
C ILE A 66 6.16 -16.17 4.58
N ARG A 67 7.11 -16.24 5.51
CA ARG A 67 7.77 -15.06 6.06
C ARG A 67 9.05 -14.74 5.28
N LEU A 68 9.07 -13.60 4.63
CA LEU A 68 10.26 -13.07 3.96
C LEU A 68 10.97 -12.05 4.85
N ASN A 69 12.29 -11.99 4.70
CA ASN A 69 13.07 -10.92 5.34
C ASN A 69 12.90 -9.62 4.55
N MET A 70 12.30 -8.60 5.18
CA MET A 70 11.99 -7.32 4.55
C MET A 70 13.25 -6.60 4.02
N ASP A 71 14.40 -6.69 4.72
CA ASP A 71 15.65 -6.07 4.28
C ASP A 71 16.25 -6.77 3.04
N GLU A 72 16.07 -8.10 2.90
CA GLU A 72 16.44 -8.82 1.69
C GLU A 72 15.58 -8.40 0.50
N VAL A 73 14.25 -8.32 0.70
CA VAL A 73 13.30 -7.90 -0.34
C VAL A 73 13.60 -6.47 -0.77
N ARG A 74 13.75 -5.54 0.19
CA ARG A 74 14.11 -4.14 -0.08
C ARG A 74 15.41 -4.03 -0.87
N SER A 75 16.45 -4.78 -0.49
CA SER A 75 17.74 -4.77 -1.19
C SER A 75 17.63 -5.32 -2.61
N SER A 76 16.83 -6.37 -2.83
CA SER A 76 16.59 -6.93 -4.16
C SER A 76 15.89 -5.92 -5.08
N ILE A 77 14.85 -5.25 -4.57
CA ILE A 77 14.09 -4.23 -5.31
C ILE A 77 14.96 -3.00 -5.60
N ALA A 78 15.62 -2.44 -4.56
CA ALA A 78 16.46 -1.26 -4.68
C ALA A 78 17.56 -1.42 -5.73
N ARG A 79 18.20 -2.59 -5.78
CA ARG A 79 19.21 -2.91 -6.78
C ARG A 79 18.67 -2.91 -8.21
N ARG A 80 17.43 -3.40 -8.42
CA ARG A 80 16.81 -3.41 -9.76
C ARG A 80 16.49 -2.02 -10.27
N VAL A 81 16.05 -1.12 -9.39
CA VAL A 81 15.71 0.25 -9.75
C VAL A 81 16.90 1.21 -9.72
N GLY A 82 18.11 0.69 -9.42
CA GLY A 82 19.34 1.49 -9.37
C GLY A 82 19.40 2.45 -8.17
N LEU A 83 18.71 2.16 -7.07
CA LEU A 83 18.77 2.95 -5.84
C LEU A 83 19.85 2.38 -4.92
N ASP A 84 20.91 3.16 -4.66
CA ASP A 84 21.92 2.81 -3.66
C ASP A 84 21.31 2.89 -2.25
N THR A 85 21.31 1.78 -1.55
CA THR A 85 20.81 1.70 -0.17
C THR A 85 21.97 1.80 0.82
N VAL A 86 21.76 2.51 1.91
CA VAL A 86 22.76 2.68 2.98
C VAL A 86 23.12 1.34 3.64
N LYS A 87 22.18 0.36 3.64
CA LYS A 87 22.38 -0.95 4.23
C LYS A 87 21.95 -2.03 3.24
N TYR A 88 22.92 -2.70 2.66
CA TYR A 88 22.68 -3.83 1.77
C TYR A 88 22.58 -5.14 2.58
N THR A 89 21.50 -5.89 2.36
CA THR A 89 21.33 -7.27 2.84
C THR A 89 21.25 -8.17 1.62
N ALA A 90 22.15 -9.16 1.53
CA ALA A 90 22.21 -10.06 0.37
C ALA A 90 20.91 -10.88 0.25
N PRO A 91 20.13 -10.70 -0.83
CA PRO A 91 18.87 -11.43 -0.99
C PRO A 91 19.13 -12.91 -1.30
N SER A 92 18.30 -13.79 -0.74
CA SER A 92 18.28 -15.20 -1.12
C SER A 92 17.83 -15.37 -2.58
N HIS A 93 18.13 -16.55 -3.18
CA HIS A 93 17.65 -16.88 -4.53
C HIS A 93 16.13 -16.83 -4.62
N TYR A 94 15.45 -17.32 -3.58
CA TYR A 94 13.99 -17.31 -3.50
C TYR A 94 13.43 -15.88 -3.53
N VAL A 95 13.95 -14.98 -2.68
CA VAL A 95 13.55 -13.56 -2.68
C VAL A 95 13.75 -12.92 -4.05
N ASN A 96 14.92 -13.15 -4.67
CA ASN A 96 15.18 -12.63 -6.01
C ASN A 96 14.19 -13.16 -7.06
N SER A 97 13.79 -14.43 -6.97
CA SER A 97 12.81 -15.02 -7.89
C SER A 97 11.43 -14.40 -7.73
N VAL A 98 10.94 -14.27 -6.49
CA VAL A 98 9.64 -13.64 -6.21
C VAL A 98 9.61 -12.17 -6.67
N VAL A 99 10.67 -11.40 -6.36
CA VAL A 99 10.81 -10.01 -6.82
C VAL A 99 10.86 -9.94 -8.35
N SER A 100 11.53 -10.91 -9.02
CA SER A 100 11.58 -10.96 -10.49
C SER A 100 10.21 -11.12 -11.13
N VAL A 101 9.39 -12.01 -10.61
CA VAL A 101 8.02 -12.23 -11.10
C VAL A 101 7.18 -10.95 -10.96
N MET A 102 7.27 -10.30 -9.80
CA MET A 102 6.52 -9.08 -9.56
C MET A 102 6.93 -7.96 -10.53
N PHE A 103 8.23 -7.76 -10.73
CA PHE A 103 8.73 -6.75 -11.69
C PHE A 103 8.30 -7.06 -13.12
N GLU A 104 8.43 -8.33 -13.56
CA GLU A 104 8.00 -8.73 -14.89
C GLU A 104 6.51 -8.42 -15.13
N ALA A 105 5.67 -8.73 -14.15
CA ALA A 105 4.24 -8.49 -14.23
C ALA A 105 3.90 -7.00 -14.33
N ILE A 106 4.57 -6.15 -13.52
CA ILE A 106 4.31 -4.72 -13.46
C ILE A 106 4.90 -4.00 -14.68
N GLU A 107 6.13 -4.30 -15.06
CA GLU A 107 6.79 -3.69 -16.22
C GLU A 107 6.10 -4.04 -17.56
N ASN A 108 5.48 -5.23 -17.61
CA ASN A 108 4.79 -5.74 -18.80
C ASN A 108 3.27 -5.82 -18.61
N TYR A 109 2.67 -4.90 -17.84
CA TYR A 109 1.24 -4.88 -17.55
C TYR A 109 0.36 -4.76 -18.81
N ASP A 110 0.88 -4.19 -19.89
CA ASP A 110 0.21 -4.01 -21.17
C ASP A 110 0.39 -5.19 -22.14
N GLN A 111 1.28 -6.13 -21.80
CA GLN A 111 1.54 -7.31 -22.62
C GLN A 111 0.55 -8.43 -22.30
N PRO A 112 0.17 -9.25 -23.27
CA PRO A 112 -0.74 -10.36 -23.06
C PRO A 112 -0.25 -11.32 -21.96
N LEU A 113 -1.15 -11.68 -21.04
CA LEU A 113 -0.95 -12.76 -20.10
C LEU A 113 -1.14 -14.10 -20.83
N THR A 114 -0.17 -15.01 -20.69
CA THR A 114 -0.18 -16.31 -21.36
C THR A 114 -0.02 -17.45 -20.36
N LYS A 115 -0.43 -18.66 -20.77
CA LYS A 115 -0.16 -19.88 -20.00
C LYS A 115 1.31 -20.03 -19.65
N ASP A 116 2.20 -19.81 -20.62
CA ASP A 116 3.64 -19.97 -20.44
C ASP A 116 4.19 -18.98 -19.38
N LYS A 117 3.71 -17.73 -19.40
CA LYS A 117 4.05 -16.75 -18.36
C LYS A 117 3.61 -17.22 -16.97
N LEU A 118 2.36 -17.65 -16.82
CA LEU A 118 1.83 -18.13 -15.55
C LEU A 118 2.61 -19.35 -15.04
N CYS A 119 2.92 -20.28 -15.92
CA CYS A 119 3.72 -21.45 -15.60
C CYS A 119 5.16 -21.08 -15.17
N ALA A 120 5.78 -20.12 -15.87
CA ALA A 120 7.11 -19.61 -15.53
C ALA A 120 7.11 -18.91 -14.16
N TRP A 121 6.10 -18.07 -13.88
CA TRP A 121 5.96 -17.39 -12.59
C TRP A 121 5.73 -18.37 -11.45
N GLN A 122 4.86 -19.37 -11.66
CA GLN A 122 4.65 -20.42 -10.66
C GLN A 122 5.95 -21.19 -10.37
N SER A 123 6.72 -21.53 -11.42
CA SER A 123 8.02 -22.20 -11.27
C SER A 123 9.02 -21.37 -10.47
N ALA A 124 9.01 -20.06 -10.64
CA ALA A 124 9.89 -19.15 -9.90
C ALA A 124 9.59 -19.12 -8.39
N PHE A 125 8.35 -19.41 -7.99
CA PHE A 125 7.97 -19.54 -6.58
C PHE A 125 8.43 -20.86 -5.95
N PHE A 126 8.68 -21.88 -6.75
CA PHE A 126 9.02 -23.22 -6.28
C PHE A 126 10.27 -23.79 -6.98
N PRO A 127 11.43 -23.12 -6.85
CA PRO A 127 12.65 -23.50 -7.59
C PRO A 127 13.18 -24.90 -7.23
N THR A 128 12.76 -25.45 -6.10
CA THR A 128 13.13 -26.80 -5.65
C THR A 128 12.11 -27.88 -6.02
N GLY A 129 10.92 -27.49 -6.52
CA GLY A 129 9.81 -28.40 -6.77
C GLY A 129 9.08 -28.85 -5.50
N PHE A 130 9.30 -28.18 -4.36
CA PHE A 130 8.66 -28.52 -3.08
C PHE A 130 7.88 -27.35 -2.51
N SER A 131 6.75 -27.66 -1.87
CA SER A 131 5.96 -26.78 -1.04
C SER A 131 5.61 -27.50 0.26
N ASP A 132 5.82 -26.85 1.42
CA ASP A 132 5.55 -27.42 2.77
C ASP A 132 6.07 -28.86 2.97
N GLY A 133 7.24 -29.14 2.38
CA GLY A 133 7.89 -30.45 2.48
C GLY A 133 7.34 -31.53 1.53
N SER A 134 6.33 -31.22 0.73
CA SER A 134 5.75 -32.11 -0.27
C SER A 134 6.22 -31.74 -1.68
N HIS A 135 6.45 -32.73 -2.52
CA HIS A 135 6.75 -32.48 -3.93
C HIS A 135 5.47 -32.03 -4.64
N ILE A 136 5.57 -30.97 -5.44
CA ILE A 136 4.46 -30.42 -6.23
C ILE A 136 4.80 -30.39 -7.72
N GLN A 137 3.78 -30.40 -8.55
CA GLN A 137 3.91 -30.14 -9.99
C GLN A 137 4.22 -28.65 -10.21
N VAL A 138 5.36 -28.37 -10.83
CA VAL A 138 5.85 -27.02 -11.06
C VAL A 138 5.80 -26.69 -12.55
N GLY A 139 5.37 -25.46 -12.89
CA GLY A 139 5.36 -24.97 -14.27
C GLY A 139 4.29 -25.60 -15.17
N GLN A 140 3.28 -26.18 -14.61
CA GLN A 140 2.16 -26.76 -15.34
C GLN A 140 0.89 -26.71 -14.49
N TYR A 141 -0.26 -26.78 -15.14
CA TYR A 141 -1.52 -26.89 -14.43
C TYR A 141 -1.64 -28.24 -13.73
N ARG A 142 -2.35 -28.25 -12.60
CA ARG A 142 -2.61 -29.46 -11.80
C ARG A 142 -3.36 -30.52 -12.60
N THR A 143 -3.09 -31.77 -12.26
CA THR A 143 -3.69 -32.95 -12.89
C THR A 143 -4.59 -33.77 -11.94
N HIS A 144 -4.77 -33.29 -10.72
CA HIS A 144 -5.63 -33.90 -9.70
C HIS A 144 -6.61 -32.89 -9.10
N GLU A 145 -7.60 -33.42 -8.38
CA GLU A 145 -8.58 -32.60 -7.68
C GLU A 145 -7.90 -31.73 -6.63
N GLU A 146 -8.41 -30.51 -6.49
CA GLU A 146 -7.90 -29.55 -5.53
C GLU A 146 -9.00 -29.12 -4.57
N HIS A 147 -8.77 -29.32 -3.29
CA HIS A 147 -9.65 -28.96 -2.19
C HIS A 147 -8.97 -27.91 -1.32
N ILE A 148 -9.57 -26.74 -1.22
CA ILE A 148 -9.11 -25.68 -0.33
C ILE A 148 -9.65 -26.00 1.06
N VAL A 149 -8.74 -26.36 1.97
CA VAL A 149 -9.08 -26.85 3.30
C VAL A 149 -8.41 -26.04 4.40
N SER A 150 -8.95 -26.13 5.61
CA SER A 150 -8.30 -25.66 6.84
C SER A 150 -8.53 -26.66 7.96
N GLY A 151 -7.69 -26.62 8.99
CA GLY A 151 -7.79 -27.48 10.15
C GLY A 151 -6.65 -28.49 10.24
N LEU A 152 -6.77 -29.41 11.21
CA LEU A 152 -5.75 -30.46 11.41
C LEU A 152 -5.99 -31.63 10.46
N LEU A 153 -4.90 -32.29 10.05
CA LEU A 153 -4.94 -33.47 9.20
C LEU A 153 -5.94 -34.52 9.76
N GLY A 154 -6.87 -34.97 8.93
CA GLY A 154 -7.95 -35.89 9.30
C GLY A 154 -9.16 -35.23 9.96
N ARG A 155 -9.18 -33.89 10.10
CA ARG A 155 -10.30 -33.09 10.59
C ARG A 155 -10.43 -31.76 9.81
N GLU A 156 -10.10 -31.85 8.52
CA GLU A 156 -10.11 -30.68 7.64
C GLU A 156 -11.55 -30.21 7.39
N LYS A 157 -11.74 -28.89 7.40
CA LYS A 157 -12.94 -28.24 6.88
C LYS A 157 -12.69 -27.88 5.43
N ILE A 158 -13.49 -28.41 4.51
CA ILE A 158 -13.44 -28.04 3.09
C ILE A 158 -14.18 -26.70 2.92
N HIS A 159 -13.46 -25.70 2.47
CA HIS A 159 -13.98 -24.37 2.15
C HIS A 159 -14.46 -24.31 0.70
N TYR A 160 -13.66 -24.83 -0.22
CA TYR A 160 -13.95 -24.80 -1.63
C TYR A 160 -13.39 -26.04 -2.31
N ILE A 161 -14.07 -26.52 -3.36
CA ILE A 161 -13.57 -27.53 -4.28
C ILE A 161 -13.43 -26.87 -5.64
N ALA A 162 -12.24 -26.85 -6.18
CA ALA A 162 -11.96 -26.25 -7.49
C ALA A 162 -12.53 -27.10 -8.64
N PRO A 163 -12.67 -26.56 -9.86
CA PRO A 163 -13.08 -27.32 -11.04
C PRO A 163 -12.24 -28.58 -11.21
N SER A 164 -12.84 -29.65 -11.78
CA SER A 164 -12.10 -30.89 -12.02
C SER A 164 -10.87 -30.65 -12.92
N PRO A 165 -9.79 -31.44 -12.77
CA PRO A 165 -8.55 -31.19 -13.50
C PRO A 165 -8.72 -31.19 -15.03
N GLU A 166 -9.65 -31.96 -15.56
CA GLU A 166 -9.96 -32.05 -17.00
C GLU A 166 -10.51 -30.70 -17.54
N LYS A 167 -11.11 -29.89 -16.68
CA LYS A 167 -11.67 -28.58 -17.05
C LYS A 167 -10.68 -27.42 -16.94
N VAL A 168 -9.59 -27.60 -16.19
CA VAL A 168 -8.64 -26.51 -15.89
C VAL A 168 -8.11 -25.85 -17.15
N GLU A 169 -7.76 -26.63 -18.17
CA GLU A 169 -7.20 -26.09 -19.42
C GLU A 169 -8.23 -25.22 -20.16
N GLU A 170 -9.48 -25.64 -20.21
CA GLU A 170 -10.58 -24.86 -20.85
C GLU A 170 -10.93 -23.62 -20.04
N GLU A 171 -11.05 -23.74 -18.72
CA GLU A 171 -11.30 -22.62 -17.82
C GLU A 171 -10.21 -21.55 -17.91
N MET A 172 -8.96 -21.96 -17.92
CA MET A 172 -7.82 -21.04 -18.07
C MET A 172 -7.76 -20.42 -19.46
N LYS A 173 -8.13 -21.14 -20.51
CA LYS A 173 -8.25 -20.56 -21.86
C LYS A 173 -9.30 -19.44 -21.89
N ASN A 174 -10.48 -19.67 -21.30
CA ASN A 174 -11.55 -18.68 -21.21
C ASN A 174 -11.13 -17.47 -20.37
N PHE A 175 -10.48 -17.72 -19.23
CA PHE A 175 -9.93 -16.68 -18.38
C PHE A 175 -8.89 -15.81 -19.11
N LEU A 176 -7.92 -16.41 -19.77
CA LEU A 176 -6.88 -15.69 -20.49
C LEU A 176 -7.41 -14.91 -21.69
N GLN A 177 -8.41 -15.46 -22.39
CA GLN A 177 -9.09 -14.75 -23.47
C GLN A 177 -9.81 -13.51 -22.95
N TRP A 178 -10.52 -13.62 -21.85
CA TRP A 178 -11.17 -12.49 -21.19
C TRP A 178 -10.13 -11.49 -20.67
N PHE A 179 -9.11 -11.93 -19.93
CA PHE A 179 -8.09 -11.05 -19.33
C PHE A 179 -7.39 -10.17 -20.36
N ASN A 180 -7.11 -10.72 -21.54
CA ASN A 180 -6.41 -10.03 -22.62
C ASN A 180 -7.33 -9.20 -23.53
N ALA A 181 -8.63 -9.27 -23.35
CA ALA A 181 -9.58 -8.47 -24.11
C ALA A 181 -9.63 -7.02 -23.62
N GLU A 182 -10.20 -6.15 -24.43
CA GLU A 182 -10.59 -4.81 -23.99
C GLU A 182 -11.92 -4.89 -23.24
N HIS A 183 -12.04 -4.16 -22.14
CA HIS A 183 -13.21 -4.12 -21.28
C HIS A 183 -13.86 -2.75 -21.30
N THR A 184 -15.20 -2.74 -21.17
CA THR A 184 -15.98 -1.50 -20.94
C THR A 184 -16.00 -1.12 -19.47
N GLU A 185 -15.82 -2.10 -18.59
CA GLU A 185 -15.75 -1.94 -17.15
C GLU A 185 -14.43 -1.28 -16.73
N SER A 186 -14.45 -0.60 -15.59
CA SER A 186 -13.23 -0.02 -15.04
C SER A 186 -12.21 -1.10 -14.69
N SER A 187 -10.94 -0.77 -14.82
CA SER A 187 -9.82 -1.67 -14.47
C SER A 187 -9.88 -2.17 -13.03
N VAL A 188 -10.49 -1.41 -12.13
CA VAL A 188 -10.65 -1.80 -10.72
C VAL A 188 -11.68 -2.91 -10.58
N ILE A 189 -12.79 -2.86 -11.33
CA ILE A 189 -13.77 -3.94 -11.41
C ILE A 189 -13.15 -5.16 -12.08
N CYS A 190 -12.47 -4.97 -13.21
CA CYS A 190 -11.78 -6.07 -13.90
C CYS A 190 -10.76 -6.76 -12.98
N SER A 191 -10.04 -6.00 -12.17
CA SER A 191 -9.09 -6.55 -11.18
C SER A 191 -9.80 -7.41 -10.12
N ALA A 192 -10.95 -6.96 -9.60
CA ALA A 192 -11.77 -7.74 -8.66
C ALA A 192 -12.30 -9.04 -9.29
N ILE A 193 -12.75 -8.98 -10.54
CA ILE A 193 -13.23 -10.15 -11.29
C ILE A 193 -12.09 -11.14 -11.54
N ALA A 194 -10.94 -10.66 -12.04
CA ALA A 194 -9.77 -11.50 -12.30
C ALA A 194 -9.30 -12.22 -11.03
N HIS A 195 -9.29 -11.51 -9.91
CA HIS A 195 -8.93 -12.09 -8.61
C HIS A 195 -9.84 -13.27 -8.24
N LEU A 196 -11.14 -13.04 -8.21
CA LEU A 196 -12.11 -14.08 -7.88
C LEU A 196 -12.07 -15.25 -8.87
N TRP A 197 -12.02 -14.95 -10.15
CA TRP A 197 -12.07 -15.96 -11.19
C TRP A 197 -10.84 -16.86 -11.17
N PHE A 198 -9.64 -16.28 -11.17
CA PHE A 198 -8.39 -17.05 -11.15
C PHE A 198 -8.26 -17.90 -9.89
N VAL A 199 -8.53 -17.33 -8.70
CA VAL A 199 -8.45 -18.07 -7.45
C VAL A 199 -9.51 -19.17 -7.37
N SER A 200 -10.65 -19.04 -8.09
CA SER A 200 -11.69 -20.06 -8.14
C SER A 200 -11.37 -21.17 -9.12
N ILE A 201 -10.68 -20.90 -10.23
CA ILE A 201 -10.15 -21.96 -11.11
C ILE A 201 -9.08 -22.76 -10.37
N HIS A 202 -8.23 -22.09 -9.61
CA HIS A 202 -7.15 -22.70 -8.84
C HIS A 202 -6.26 -23.62 -9.69
N PRO A 203 -5.62 -23.10 -10.74
CA PRO A 203 -5.04 -23.94 -11.80
C PRO A 203 -3.77 -24.69 -11.42
N PHE A 204 -3.09 -24.33 -10.33
CA PHE A 204 -1.84 -24.92 -9.87
C PHE A 204 -2.04 -25.66 -8.54
N GLU A 205 -1.11 -26.55 -8.20
CA GLU A 205 -1.10 -27.24 -6.89
C GLU A 205 -0.76 -26.27 -5.74
N ASP A 206 0.07 -25.26 -6.02
CA ASP A 206 0.39 -24.19 -5.07
C ASP A 206 0.81 -22.91 -5.80
N GLY A 207 0.79 -21.79 -5.11
CA GLY A 207 1.13 -20.45 -5.64
C GLY A 207 -0.04 -19.68 -6.23
N ASN A 208 -1.25 -20.27 -6.25
CA ASN A 208 -2.43 -19.62 -6.83
C ASN A 208 -2.75 -18.27 -6.19
N GLY A 209 -2.68 -18.15 -4.87
CA GLY A 209 -2.96 -16.90 -4.16
C GLY A 209 -1.99 -15.77 -4.55
N ARG A 210 -0.68 -16.06 -4.60
CA ARG A 210 0.34 -15.08 -5.02
C ARG A 210 0.16 -14.66 -6.47
N LEU A 211 -0.10 -15.62 -7.37
CA LEU A 211 -0.41 -15.32 -8.78
C LEU A 211 -1.68 -14.50 -8.93
N THR A 212 -2.73 -14.83 -8.18
CA THR A 212 -3.99 -14.08 -8.17
C THR A 212 -3.75 -12.60 -7.87
N ARG A 213 -2.97 -12.29 -6.83
CA ARG A 213 -2.66 -10.89 -6.47
C ARG A 213 -1.84 -10.19 -7.54
N ILE A 214 -0.82 -10.84 -8.09
CA ILE A 214 -0.03 -10.30 -9.22
C ILE A 214 -0.90 -10.01 -10.46
N ILE A 215 -1.78 -10.94 -10.82
CA ILE A 215 -2.71 -10.78 -11.96
C ILE A 215 -3.66 -9.60 -11.72
N SER A 216 -4.17 -9.47 -10.50
CA SER A 216 -5.02 -8.34 -10.10
C SER A 216 -4.28 -7.02 -10.22
N ASP A 217 -3.02 -6.99 -9.80
CA ASP A 217 -2.15 -5.83 -9.85
C ASP A 217 -1.81 -5.40 -11.28
N MET A 218 -1.66 -6.33 -12.22
CA MET A 218 -1.49 -6.01 -13.64
C MET A 218 -2.68 -5.22 -14.19
N LEU A 219 -3.91 -5.60 -13.85
CA LEU A 219 -5.11 -4.89 -14.32
C LEU A 219 -5.24 -3.49 -13.70
N LEU A 220 -4.85 -3.34 -12.43
CA LEU A 220 -4.78 -2.02 -11.80
C LEU A 220 -3.73 -1.13 -12.48
N ALA A 221 -2.53 -1.67 -12.75
CA ALA A 221 -1.46 -0.97 -13.46
C ALA A 221 -1.87 -0.58 -14.89
N LYS A 222 -2.58 -1.48 -15.60
CA LYS A 222 -3.13 -1.21 -16.95
C LYS A 222 -4.11 -0.04 -16.92
N GLY A 223 -4.99 0.03 -15.91
CA GLY A 223 -5.93 1.15 -15.76
C GLY A 223 -5.25 2.48 -15.45
N GLU A 224 -4.20 2.46 -14.67
CA GLU A 224 -3.41 3.64 -14.31
C GLU A 224 -2.40 4.04 -15.41
N ARG A 225 -2.17 3.18 -16.39
CA ARG A 225 -1.14 3.33 -17.43
C ARG A 225 0.22 3.64 -16.83
N SER A 226 0.56 2.94 -15.77
CA SER A 226 1.76 3.18 -14.97
C SER A 226 2.44 1.87 -14.58
N GLU A 227 3.73 1.78 -14.88
CA GLU A 227 4.61 0.71 -14.38
C GLU A 227 4.82 0.79 -12.86
N PHE A 228 4.49 1.93 -12.26
CA PHE A 228 4.71 2.16 -10.84
C PHE A 228 3.38 2.39 -10.13
N ARG A 229 2.99 1.42 -9.37
CA ARG A 229 1.88 1.53 -8.44
C ARG A 229 2.39 1.85 -7.05
N PHE A 230 1.72 2.76 -6.36
CA PHE A 230 2.17 3.29 -5.08
C PHE A 230 1.19 3.01 -3.93
N TYR A 231 0.28 2.06 -4.12
CA TYR A 231 -0.60 1.55 -3.08
C TYR A 231 -0.64 0.01 -3.14
N ASN A 232 -0.92 -0.60 -2.01
CA ASN A 232 -0.71 -2.03 -1.80
C ASN A 232 -1.99 -2.70 -1.32
N VAL A 233 -2.65 -3.40 -2.25
CA VAL A 233 -3.88 -4.15 -1.93
C VAL A 233 -3.55 -5.39 -1.08
N SER A 234 -2.39 -6.02 -1.29
CA SER A 234 -1.95 -7.18 -0.49
C SER A 234 -1.78 -6.81 0.99
N SER A 235 -1.35 -5.57 1.31
CA SER A 235 -1.30 -5.06 2.68
C SER A 235 -2.67 -5.09 3.34
N GLN A 236 -3.71 -4.60 2.65
CA GLN A 236 -5.07 -4.57 3.16
C GLN A 236 -5.67 -5.97 3.31
N ILE A 237 -5.41 -6.85 2.34
CA ILE A 237 -5.82 -8.26 2.44
C ILE A 237 -5.17 -8.92 3.66
N ASN A 238 -3.87 -8.66 3.91
CA ASN A 238 -3.15 -9.25 5.04
C ASN A 238 -3.67 -8.72 6.39
N GLN A 239 -4.02 -7.44 6.48
CA GLN A 239 -4.59 -6.84 7.69
C GLN A 239 -5.96 -7.43 8.04
N ASP A 240 -6.79 -7.75 7.04
CA ASP A 240 -8.13 -8.32 7.20
C ASP A 240 -8.24 -9.73 6.59
N LYS A 241 -7.19 -10.54 6.76
CA LYS A 241 -7.05 -11.88 6.17
C LYS A 241 -8.23 -12.79 6.45
N LYS A 242 -8.79 -12.72 7.66
CA LYS A 242 -9.95 -13.55 8.02
C LYS A 242 -11.17 -13.20 7.19
N HIS A 243 -11.50 -11.91 7.08
CA HIS A 243 -12.65 -11.46 6.30
C HIS A 243 -12.45 -11.72 4.80
N TYR A 244 -11.22 -11.59 4.31
CA TYR A 244 -10.87 -11.97 2.94
C TYR A 244 -11.26 -13.42 2.63
N TYR A 245 -10.86 -14.38 3.46
CA TYR A 245 -11.22 -15.78 3.24
C TYR A 245 -12.69 -16.06 3.46
N ASP A 246 -13.33 -15.39 4.42
CA ASP A 246 -14.76 -15.55 4.68
C ASP A 246 -15.62 -15.05 3.50
N ILE A 247 -15.29 -13.89 2.92
CA ILE A 247 -16.00 -13.35 1.74
C ILE A 247 -15.73 -14.20 0.49
N LEU A 248 -14.49 -14.66 0.31
CA LEU A 248 -14.12 -15.52 -0.80
C LEU A 248 -14.89 -16.85 -0.75
N GLU A 249 -14.88 -17.57 0.40
CA GLU A 249 -15.64 -18.82 0.61
C GLU A 249 -17.14 -18.59 0.33
N ARG A 250 -17.72 -17.51 0.86
CA ARG A 250 -19.14 -17.19 0.66
C ARG A 250 -19.48 -16.95 -0.81
N THR A 251 -18.64 -16.19 -1.53
CA THR A 251 -18.83 -15.90 -2.94
C THR A 251 -18.65 -17.16 -3.80
N GLN A 252 -17.64 -17.97 -3.51
CA GLN A 252 -17.37 -19.23 -4.20
C GLN A 252 -18.48 -20.30 -3.99
N ARG A 253 -19.33 -20.12 -2.98
CA ARG A 253 -20.53 -20.94 -2.73
C ARG A 253 -21.81 -20.31 -3.29
N GLY A 254 -21.70 -19.22 -4.07
CA GLY A 254 -22.80 -18.47 -4.64
C GLY A 254 -23.16 -18.89 -6.08
N ASP A 255 -23.90 -18.01 -6.76
CA ASP A 255 -24.50 -18.23 -8.07
C ASP A 255 -24.03 -17.25 -9.18
N CYS A 256 -22.84 -16.74 -9.11
CA CYS A 256 -22.24 -15.70 -9.97
C CYS A 256 -22.76 -14.27 -9.71
N ASP A 257 -23.56 -14.02 -8.68
CA ASP A 257 -23.70 -12.67 -8.12
C ASP A 257 -22.52 -12.39 -7.20
N ILE A 258 -21.65 -11.49 -7.66
CA ILE A 258 -20.38 -11.18 -6.98
C ILE A 258 -20.38 -9.78 -6.35
N THR A 259 -21.55 -9.20 -6.12
CA THR A 259 -21.71 -7.84 -5.58
C THR A 259 -20.92 -7.64 -4.28
N GLU A 260 -21.09 -8.55 -3.31
CA GLU A 260 -20.43 -8.44 -2.02
C GLU A 260 -18.90 -8.56 -2.14
N TRP A 261 -18.42 -9.42 -3.04
CA TRP A 261 -17.01 -9.55 -3.35
C TRP A 261 -16.43 -8.27 -3.94
N ILE A 262 -17.07 -7.71 -4.97
CA ILE A 262 -16.63 -6.45 -5.60
C ILE A 262 -16.60 -5.33 -4.57
N VAL A 263 -17.66 -5.15 -3.78
CA VAL A 263 -17.71 -4.11 -2.74
C VAL A 263 -16.58 -4.28 -1.75
N TRP A 264 -16.32 -5.48 -1.27
CA TRP A 264 -15.21 -5.75 -0.36
C TRP A 264 -13.85 -5.43 -1.00
N TYR A 265 -13.61 -5.91 -2.23
CA TYR A 265 -12.36 -5.67 -2.95
C TYR A 265 -12.11 -4.19 -3.22
N LEU A 266 -13.13 -3.45 -3.64
CA LEU A 266 -13.06 -2.01 -3.87
C LEU A 266 -12.74 -1.25 -2.56
N ASN A 267 -13.29 -1.67 -1.43
CA ASN A 267 -12.95 -1.08 -0.14
C ASN A 267 -11.49 -1.38 0.23
N ALA A 268 -10.96 -2.57 -0.07
CA ALA A 268 -9.54 -2.86 0.14
C ALA A 268 -8.65 -1.97 -0.74
N VAL A 269 -9.01 -1.75 -2.01
CA VAL A 269 -8.31 -0.80 -2.90
C VAL A 269 -8.38 0.62 -2.35
N MET A 270 -9.56 1.05 -1.88
CA MET A 270 -9.76 2.37 -1.27
C MET A 270 -8.85 2.58 -0.06
N SER A 271 -8.81 1.63 0.86
CA SER A 271 -7.96 1.67 2.05
C SER A 271 -6.48 1.71 1.69
N ALA A 272 -6.05 0.92 0.68
CA ALA A 272 -4.69 0.94 0.17
C ALA A 272 -4.28 2.31 -0.38
N LEU A 273 -5.18 2.97 -1.12
CA LEU A 273 -4.98 4.34 -1.63
C LEU A 273 -4.86 5.37 -0.50
N GLU A 274 -5.66 5.24 0.55
CA GLU A 274 -5.63 6.13 1.71
C GLU A 274 -4.33 5.98 2.50
N GLU A 275 -3.90 4.76 2.76
CA GLU A 275 -2.61 4.48 3.40
C GLU A 275 -1.44 5.05 2.59
N SER A 276 -1.45 4.82 1.28
CA SER A 276 -0.42 5.33 0.38
C SER A 276 -0.38 6.87 0.32
N ASN A 277 -1.53 7.51 0.27
CA ASN A 277 -1.60 8.98 0.33
C ASN A 277 -0.93 9.53 1.59
N THR A 278 -1.12 8.87 2.73
CA THR A 278 -0.49 9.26 3.99
C THR A 278 1.03 9.14 3.90
N THR A 279 1.53 8.03 3.37
CA THR A 279 2.97 7.78 3.18
C THR A 279 3.60 8.80 2.22
N ILE A 280 2.96 9.05 1.08
CA ILE A 280 3.46 10.01 0.08
C ILE A 280 3.45 11.44 0.62
N ASN A 281 2.43 11.83 1.38
CA ASN A 281 2.42 13.12 2.05
C ASN A 281 3.60 13.27 3.01
N SER A 282 3.94 12.23 3.78
CA SER A 282 5.11 12.24 4.65
C SER A 282 6.41 12.48 3.86
N ILE A 283 6.59 11.75 2.75
CA ILE A 283 7.77 11.91 1.89
C ILE A 283 7.83 13.31 1.25
N LEU A 284 6.70 13.81 0.75
CA LEU A 284 6.61 15.17 0.19
C LEU A 284 6.97 16.22 1.24
N ASN A 285 6.40 16.11 2.43
CA ASN A 285 6.64 17.04 3.51
C ASN A 285 8.10 17.05 3.94
N LYS A 286 8.71 15.86 4.02
CA LYS A 286 10.15 15.73 4.30
C LYS A 286 11.00 16.38 3.20
N SER A 287 10.66 16.17 1.93
CA SER A 287 11.37 16.77 0.79
C SER A 287 11.26 18.31 0.80
N LEU A 288 10.05 18.84 0.99
CA LEU A 288 9.80 20.29 1.07
C LEU A 288 10.49 20.91 2.27
N PHE A 289 10.48 20.24 3.41
CA PHE A 289 11.20 20.67 4.60
C PHE A 289 12.71 20.82 4.31
N TRP A 290 13.35 19.79 3.75
CA TRP A 290 14.77 19.83 3.43
C TRP A 290 15.10 20.86 2.34
N GLN A 291 14.23 21.05 1.36
CA GLN A 291 14.38 22.12 0.37
C GLN A 291 14.37 23.51 1.05
N ARG A 292 13.45 23.74 1.98
CA ARG A 292 13.34 25.00 2.74
C ARG A 292 14.59 25.29 3.57
N VAL A 293 15.13 24.29 4.24
CA VAL A 293 16.28 24.45 5.14
C VAL A 293 17.64 24.20 4.48
N SER A 294 17.67 23.99 3.16
CA SER A 294 18.87 23.61 2.41
C SER A 294 20.05 24.58 2.56
N SER A 295 19.78 25.88 2.73
CA SER A 295 20.79 26.92 2.95
C SER A 295 21.15 27.15 4.42
N THR A 296 20.48 26.44 5.35
CA THR A 296 20.69 26.62 6.80
C THR A 296 21.76 25.66 7.30
N PRO A 297 22.85 26.12 7.89
CA PRO A 297 23.90 25.24 8.41
C PRO A 297 23.39 24.46 9.63
N LEU A 298 23.39 23.14 9.51
CA LEU A 298 22.97 22.19 10.54
C LEU A 298 24.12 21.22 10.84
N SER A 299 24.27 20.82 12.12
CA SER A 299 25.17 19.73 12.48
C SER A 299 24.61 18.38 12.02
N GLU A 300 25.49 17.41 11.77
CA GLU A 300 25.09 16.04 11.43
C GLU A 300 24.11 15.45 12.45
N ARG A 301 24.30 15.72 13.74
CA ARG A 301 23.41 15.28 14.81
C ARG A 301 22.01 15.90 14.66
N GLN A 302 21.91 17.19 14.34
CA GLN A 302 20.63 17.86 14.11
C GLN A 302 19.92 17.27 12.89
N VAL A 303 20.64 17.04 11.78
CA VAL A 303 20.12 16.40 10.58
C VAL A 303 19.57 15.00 10.88
N ASN A 304 20.33 14.17 11.59
CA ASN A 304 19.91 12.82 11.95
C ASN A 304 18.67 12.82 12.84
N MET A 305 18.62 13.71 13.83
CA MET A 305 17.46 13.83 14.72
C MET A 305 16.22 14.34 13.98
N LEU A 306 16.36 15.37 13.14
CA LEU A 306 15.25 15.88 12.33
C LEU A 306 14.74 14.80 11.37
N ASN A 307 15.62 14.04 10.71
CA ASN A 307 15.21 12.93 9.87
C ASN A 307 14.38 11.90 10.63
N MET A 308 14.81 11.51 11.83
CA MET A 308 14.08 10.54 12.66
C MET A 308 12.64 11.00 12.97
N PHE A 309 12.46 12.28 13.33
CA PHE A 309 11.13 12.82 13.58
C PHE A 309 10.31 13.04 12.31
N LEU A 310 10.94 13.41 11.20
CA LEU A 310 10.29 13.52 9.89
C LEU A 310 9.87 12.15 9.33
N ASP A 311 10.56 11.08 9.71
CA ASP A 311 10.20 9.69 9.38
C ASP A 311 9.12 9.10 10.31
N GLY A 312 8.53 9.93 11.18
CA GLY A 312 7.36 9.53 11.96
C GLY A 312 7.69 8.96 13.36
N TYR A 313 8.85 9.25 13.92
CA TYR A 313 9.15 8.84 15.30
C TYR A 313 8.14 9.46 16.29
N GLU A 314 7.36 8.62 16.95
CA GLU A 314 6.14 8.99 17.68
C GLU A 314 6.37 9.58 19.09
N ALA A 315 7.53 10.10 19.42
CA ALA A 315 7.75 10.77 20.69
C ALA A 315 7.79 12.29 20.54
N LYS A 316 7.38 13.01 21.60
CA LYS A 316 7.56 14.47 21.66
C LYS A 316 9.04 14.85 21.58
N ILE A 317 9.37 15.87 20.83
CA ILE A 317 10.70 16.46 20.82
C ILE A 317 10.88 17.21 22.15
N THR A 318 11.70 16.65 23.03
CA THR A 318 12.10 17.23 24.31
C THR A 318 13.59 17.10 24.49
N SER A 319 14.19 17.88 25.38
CA SER A 319 15.62 17.73 25.69
C SER A 319 15.97 16.32 26.20
N LYS A 320 15.04 15.64 26.88
CA LYS A 320 15.21 14.26 27.36
C LYS A 320 15.19 13.28 26.20
N THR A 321 14.17 13.36 25.34
CA THR A 321 14.04 12.48 24.15
C THR A 321 15.23 12.68 23.22
N TRP A 322 15.58 13.94 22.94
CA TRP A 322 16.72 14.29 22.08
C TRP A 322 18.03 13.74 22.62
N SER A 323 18.34 13.97 23.93
CA SER A 323 19.58 13.49 24.52
C SER A 323 19.69 11.95 24.49
N SER A 324 18.59 11.26 24.73
CA SER A 324 18.53 9.79 24.70
C SER A 324 18.79 9.23 23.30
N LEU A 325 18.11 9.76 22.30
CA LEU A 325 18.21 9.30 20.91
C LEU A 325 19.56 9.68 20.26
N ALA A 326 19.98 10.92 20.45
CA ALA A 326 21.24 11.43 19.92
C ALA A 326 22.48 10.99 20.74
N LYS A 327 22.28 10.22 21.82
CA LYS A 327 23.35 9.75 22.73
C LYS A 327 24.29 10.90 23.16
N CYS A 328 23.73 12.04 23.54
CA CYS A 328 24.48 13.24 23.95
C CYS A 328 24.05 13.72 25.35
N SER A 329 24.81 14.65 25.94
CA SER A 329 24.44 15.27 27.21
C SER A 329 23.16 16.09 27.07
N LYS A 330 22.43 16.26 28.18
CA LYS A 330 21.19 17.08 28.21
C LYS A 330 21.48 18.54 27.80
N ASP A 331 22.61 19.09 28.17
CA ASP A 331 23.00 20.46 27.81
C ASP A 331 23.29 20.59 26.32
N THR A 332 23.86 19.56 25.70
CA THR A 332 24.04 19.49 24.26
C THR A 332 22.67 19.42 23.53
N ALA A 333 21.76 18.60 24.03
CA ALA A 333 20.40 18.49 23.46
C ALA A 333 19.66 19.84 23.57
N ILE A 334 19.78 20.55 24.70
CA ILE A 334 19.16 21.88 24.86
C ILE A 334 19.74 22.88 23.85
N ARG A 335 21.07 22.90 23.67
CA ARG A 335 21.71 23.81 22.68
C ARG A 335 21.27 23.49 21.24
N ASP A 336 21.22 22.21 20.88
CA ASP A 336 20.76 21.80 19.56
C ASP A 336 19.33 22.28 19.30
N ILE A 337 18.43 22.06 20.25
CA ILE A 337 17.01 22.45 20.13
C ILE A 337 16.88 23.98 20.08
N GLN A 338 17.59 24.72 20.95
CA GLN A 338 17.56 26.19 20.97
C GLN A 338 18.09 26.79 19.65
N ASP A 339 19.13 26.21 19.07
CA ASP A 339 19.66 26.61 17.77
C ASP A 339 18.65 26.37 16.66
N LEU A 340 17.94 25.22 16.70
CA LEU A 340 16.87 24.92 15.73
C LEU A 340 15.64 25.83 15.89
N VAL A 341 15.31 26.24 17.11
CA VAL A 341 14.25 27.22 17.38
C VAL A 341 14.66 28.60 16.85
N ALA A 342 15.90 29.04 17.11
CA ALA A 342 16.43 30.29 16.59
C ALA A 342 16.45 30.34 15.06
N LYS A 343 16.62 29.18 14.40
CA LYS A 343 16.57 29.01 12.93
C LYS A 343 15.16 28.81 12.37
N ASN A 344 14.12 28.92 13.21
CA ASN A 344 12.72 28.65 12.82
C ASN A 344 12.49 27.26 12.19
N ILE A 345 13.23 26.27 12.67
CA ILE A 345 13.10 24.85 12.26
C ILE A 345 12.26 24.08 13.28
N LEU A 346 12.37 24.45 14.56
CA LEU A 346 11.50 23.99 15.64
C LEU A 346 10.75 25.18 16.25
N CYS A 347 9.57 24.91 16.81
CA CYS A 347 8.84 25.85 17.64
C CYS A 347 8.44 25.18 18.95
N GLU A 348 8.31 25.96 20.04
CA GLU A 348 7.73 25.46 21.28
C GLU A 348 6.25 25.17 21.07
N ASP A 349 5.79 23.99 21.54
CA ASP A 349 4.37 23.62 21.47
C ASP A 349 3.53 24.56 22.36
N ILE A 350 4.04 24.87 23.56
CA ILE A 350 3.44 25.82 24.50
C ILE A 350 4.55 26.79 24.96
N PRO A 351 4.50 28.06 24.55
CA PRO A 351 5.50 29.06 24.94
C PRO A 351 5.64 29.19 26.46
N GLY A 352 6.86 29.13 26.97
CA GLY A 352 7.18 29.32 28.39
C GLY A 352 6.79 28.15 29.30
N ALA A 353 6.51 26.95 28.78
CA ALA A 353 6.20 25.79 29.59
C ALA A 353 7.42 25.37 30.47
N LYS A 354 7.15 24.98 31.74
CA LYS A 354 8.21 24.47 32.67
C LYS A 354 8.95 23.23 32.11
N ARG A 355 8.31 22.47 31.26
CA ARG A 355 8.86 21.29 30.56
C ARG A 355 8.53 21.44 29.07
N PRO A 356 9.32 22.21 28.31
CA PRO A 356 9.00 22.48 26.91
C PRO A 356 9.09 21.21 26.05
N SER A 357 8.13 21.09 25.16
CA SER A 357 8.18 20.20 24.00
C SER A 357 8.12 21.04 22.73
N TYR A 358 8.61 20.48 21.65
CA TYR A 358 8.81 21.20 20.40
C TYR A 358 8.19 20.44 19.24
N SER A 359 7.80 21.18 18.21
CA SER A 359 7.32 20.64 16.94
C SER A 359 8.15 21.17 15.78
N ILE A 360 8.23 20.38 14.71
CA ILE A 360 8.87 20.81 13.47
C ILE A 360 8.00 21.86 12.79
N VAL A 361 8.61 22.95 12.38
CA VAL A 361 7.97 23.98 11.54
C VAL A 361 8.08 23.53 10.08
N TYR A 362 6.96 23.21 9.46
CA TYR A 362 6.94 22.77 8.06
C TYR A 362 6.92 23.96 7.10
N ASP A 363 6.23 25.05 7.45
CA ASP A 363 6.20 26.29 6.67
C ASP A 363 6.22 27.53 7.56
N THR A 364 6.71 28.64 7.02
CA THR A 364 6.76 29.95 7.68
C THR A 364 5.55 30.82 7.40
N GLU A 365 4.83 30.57 6.29
CA GLU A 365 3.60 31.32 5.97
C GLU A 365 2.42 30.81 6.78
N ASP A 366 1.56 31.75 7.21
CA ASP A 366 0.31 31.38 7.87
C ASP A 366 -0.79 31.13 6.85
N ILE A 367 -0.93 29.86 6.45
CA ILE A 367 -1.95 29.45 5.51
C ILE A 367 -3.30 29.22 6.15
N THR A 368 -3.40 29.20 7.47
CA THR A 368 -4.66 28.91 8.17
C THR A 368 -5.75 29.94 7.82
N GLN A 369 -5.37 31.17 7.45
CA GLN A 369 -6.25 32.21 6.98
C GLN A 369 -7.02 31.87 5.69
N TYR A 370 -6.55 30.89 4.92
CA TYR A 370 -7.20 30.47 3.69
C TYR A 370 -8.17 29.31 3.87
N PHE A 371 -8.30 28.79 5.11
CA PHE A 371 -9.17 27.66 5.42
C PHE A 371 -10.34 28.10 6.30
N SER A 372 -11.52 27.58 5.99
CA SER A 372 -12.75 27.70 6.79
C SER A 372 -13.37 26.32 7.04
N ASP A 373 -14.38 26.26 7.90
CA ASP A 373 -15.15 25.06 8.22
C ASP A 373 -14.27 23.86 8.61
N ILE A 374 -13.29 24.15 9.48
CA ILE A 374 -12.29 23.17 9.87
C ILE A 374 -12.89 22.21 10.90
N SER A 375 -12.89 20.93 10.57
CA SER A 375 -13.31 19.86 11.47
C SER A 375 -12.31 18.73 11.50
N LEU A 376 -12.20 18.09 12.66
CA LEU A 376 -11.43 16.87 12.85
C LEU A 376 -12.41 15.76 13.20
N GLU A 377 -12.60 14.83 12.28
CA GLU A 377 -13.48 13.68 12.46
C GLU A 377 -12.68 12.41 12.74
N CYS A 378 -13.21 11.57 13.61
CA CYS A 378 -12.65 10.24 13.88
C CYS A 378 -13.67 9.19 13.47
N ASN A 379 -13.33 8.40 12.46
CA ASN A 379 -14.11 7.25 12.01
C ASN A 379 -13.27 5.98 12.15
N GLU A 380 -13.73 5.04 12.97
CA GLU A 380 -13.08 3.73 13.18
C GLU A 380 -11.57 3.82 13.49
N GLY A 381 -11.17 4.81 14.30
CA GLY A 381 -9.76 5.01 14.68
C GLY A 381 -8.91 5.79 13.66
N THR A 382 -9.50 6.17 12.53
CA THR A 382 -8.85 7.03 11.53
C THR A 382 -9.30 8.47 11.71
N TYR A 383 -8.34 9.38 11.90
CA TYR A 383 -8.60 10.81 12.04
C TYR A 383 -8.51 11.51 10.69
N GLN A 384 -9.54 12.29 10.35
CA GLN A 384 -9.60 13.05 9.12
C GLN A 384 -9.79 14.54 9.41
N LEU A 385 -8.88 15.35 8.87
CA LEU A 385 -8.98 16.80 8.86
C LEU A 385 -9.78 17.23 7.63
N LYS A 386 -10.95 17.84 7.84
CA LYS A 386 -11.79 18.40 6.79
C LYS A 386 -11.84 19.90 6.88
N CYS A 387 -11.78 20.59 5.76
CA CYS A 387 -11.88 22.05 5.69
C CYS A 387 -12.22 22.55 4.28
N LEU A 388 -12.59 23.81 4.16
CA LEU A 388 -12.76 24.49 2.88
C LEU A 388 -11.58 25.41 2.60
N TYR A 389 -10.88 25.22 1.49
CA TYR A 389 -9.84 26.13 1.02
C TYR A 389 -10.45 27.28 0.22
N ARG A 390 -10.18 28.53 0.67
CA ARG A 390 -10.77 29.77 0.12
C ARG A 390 -12.29 29.73 -0.01
N GLY A 391 -12.96 29.02 0.92
CA GLY A 391 -14.40 28.89 0.98
C GLY A 391 -15.07 28.13 -0.17
N LYS A 392 -14.30 27.44 -1.02
CA LYS A 392 -14.83 26.76 -2.22
C LYS A 392 -14.35 25.33 -2.40
N GLN A 393 -13.08 25.08 -2.18
CA GLN A 393 -12.48 23.76 -2.44
C GLN A 393 -12.47 22.92 -1.16
N GLN A 394 -13.17 21.80 -1.15
CA GLN A 394 -13.13 20.87 -0.03
C GLN A 394 -11.75 20.19 0.01
N VAL A 395 -11.14 20.22 1.19
CA VAL A 395 -9.87 19.54 1.50
C VAL A 395 -10.14 18.52 2.59
N GLN A 396 -9.67 17.31 2.38
CA GLN A 396 -9.79 16.23 3.33
C GLN A 396 -8.45 15.47 3.39
N GLU A 397 -7.85 15.41 4.57
CA GLU A 397 -6.56 14.77 4.79
C GLU A 397 -6.62 13.82 5.98
N THR A 398 -6.05 12.65 5.82
CA THR A 398 -5.88 11.69 6.93
C THR A 398 -4.68 12.12 7.77
N ILE A 399 -4.85 12.19 9.08
CA ILE A 399 -3.80 12.58 10.02
C ILE A 399 -3.51 11.47 11.01
N LEU A 400 -2.27 11.45 11.49
CA LEU A 400 -1.84 10.45 12.49
C LEU A 400 -2.63 10.63 13.80
N PRO A 401 -3.05 9.53 14.45
CA PRO A 401 -3.80 9.59 15.71
C PRO A 401 -3.10 10.45 16.79
N LEU A 402 -1.79 10.34 16.90
CA LEU A 402 -0.99 11.12 17.85
C LEU A 402 -1.11 12.63 17.59
N ASP A 403 -1.06 13.07 16.35
CA ASP A 403 -1.17 14.49 16.00
C ASP A 403 -2.60 15.00 16.21
N ALA A 404 -3.62 14.17 15.95
CA ALA A 404 -5.00 14.47 16.26
C ALA A 404 -5.22 14.66 17.76
N GLU A 405 -4.69 13.75 18.59
CA GLU A 405 -4.75 13.85 20.05
C GLU A 405 -4.03 15.11 20.56
N ARG A 406 -2.85 15.41 20.01
CA ARG A 406 -2.07 16.59 20.38
C ARG A 406 -2.79 17.89 20.02
N TYR A 407 -3.45 17.92 18.85
CA TYR A 407 -4.29 19.07 18.45
C TYR A 407 -5.49 19.24 19.38
N ASN A 408 -6.22 18.17 19.69
CA ASN A 408 -7.36 18.19 20.59
C ASN A 408 -6.98 18.59 22.03
N LYS A 409 -5.75 18.29 22.47
CA LYS A 409 -5.19 18.70 23.76
C LYS A 409 -4.62 20.13 23.75
N GLY A 410 -4.65 20.82 22.60
CA GLY A 410 -4.02 22.14 22.45
C GLY A 410 -2.49 22.12 22.45
N GLU A 411 -1.90 20.96 22.26
CA GLU A 411 -0.44 20.76 22.23
C GLU A 411 0.16 20.93 20.82
N LEU A 412 -0.67 21.01 19.82
CA LEU A 412 -0.30 21.22 18.42
C LEU A 412 -1.18 22.35 17.85
N THR A 413 -0.56 23.32 17.16
CA THR A 413 -1.31 24.41 16.55
C THR A 413 -1.93 23.97 15.22
N LEU A 414 -3.01 24.62 14.81
CA LEU A 414 -3.64 24.41 13.51
C LEU A 414 -2.66 24.66 12.37
N LYS A 415 -1.81 25.69 12.48
CA LYS A 415 -0.73 26.00 11.52
C LYS A 415 0.23 24.84 11.33
N ASN A 416 0.66 24.20 12.43
CA ASN A 416 1.57 23.04 12.35
C ASN A 416 0.87 21.83 11.75
N LEU A 417 -0.43 21.65 12.05
CA LEU A 417 -1.21 20.55 11.48
C LEU A 417 -1.38 20.75 9.96
N PHE A 418 -1.76 21.94 9.50
CA PHE A 418 -1.86 22.24 8.07
C PHE A 418 -0.51 22.20 7.37
N GLY A 419 0.54 22.73 7.99
CA GLY A 419 1.91 22.65 7.47
C GLY A 419 2.34 21.20 7.22
N LYS A 420 1.92 20.27 8.09
CA LYS A 420 2.26 18.85 7.96
C LYS A 420 1.42 18.10 6.91
N TYR A 421 0.13 18.34 6.85
CA TYR A 421 -0.80 17.51 6.09
C TYR A 421 -1.38 18.18 4.82
N CYS A 422 -1.35 19.50 4.74
CA CYS A 422 -1.98 20.26 3.64
C CYS A 422 -0.96 21.03 2.76
N THR A 423 0.32 20.65 2.79
CA THR A 423 1.39 21.36 2.05
C THR A 423 1.21 21.35 0.53
N HIS A 424 0.53 20.34 -0.03
CA HIS A 424 0.24 20.27 -1.46
C HIS A 424 -0.62 21.45 -1.95
N ILE A 425 -1.38 22.11 -1.06
CA ILE A 425 -2.23 23.26 -1.41
C ILE A 425 -1.41 24.52 -1.71
N TYR A 426 -0.18 24.61 -1.18
CA TYR A 426 0.73 25.73 -1.53
C TYR A 426 1.11 25.76 -3.01
N LYS A 427 1.17 24.59 -3.68
CA LYS A 427 1.49 24.52 -5.10
C LYS A 427 0.35 24.96 -6.02
N LEU A 428 -0.88 25.05 -5.53
CA LEU A 428 -2.01 25.61 -6.28
C LEU A 428 -1.98 27.15 -6.37
N LYS A 429 -1.00 27.80 -5.70
CA LYS A 429 -0.79 29.25 -5.76
C LYS A 429 0.16 29.69 -6.88
N SER A 430 0.96 28.79 -7.44
CA SER A 430 1.87 29.04 -8.55
C SER A 430 1.30 28.50 -9.86
#